data_020761aaf1fb24a67df9c5e3a04d5d7c
#
_entry.id   020761aaf1fb24a67df9c5e3a04d5d7c
#
_cell.length_a   1.000
_cell.length_b   1.000
_cell.length_c   1.000
_cell.angle_alpha   90.00
_cell.angle_beta   90.00
_cell.angle_gamma   90.00
#
_symmetry.space_group_name_H-M   'P 1'
#
loop_
_entity.id
_entity.type
_entity.pdbx_description
1 polymer ?
#
loop_
_entity_poly.entity_id
_entity_poly.type
_entity_poly.pdbx_seq_one_letter_code
_entity_poly.pdbx_strand_id
1 'polypeptide(L)'
;MKLLAKRTLPLAMAVGLGLGATASWSAESLQDVMKRRNLSQQDLLAAAKTYVPTGKRDEFVVFSSGGQSGQIIVYGIPSMRILKYLAVFTPEPWQGYGFDENSKAVLNQGMIDGKPITWGDTHHPAISETQGKYDGQFLFINDKANPRIAVIDLRDFETKQIVVNPVFKSEHGGAFVTPNTEYVIEAAQYPTPLENKKFYPLEDMNEKYRGGITYWKFDRKEGRIVPKDSFTIEAPPYWQDLSD
;
A
#
# COMPACT_ATOMS: atom_id res chain seq x y z
N MET A 1 -0.89 86.36 3.00
CA MET A 1 -1.20 85.39 1.98
C MET A 1 -0.02 85.23 1.04
N LYS A 2 0.82 84.23 1.23
CA LYS A 2 1.98 83.96 0.35
C LYS A 2 1.75 82.62 -0.33
N LEU A 3 1.61 82.65 -1.65
CA LEU A 3 1.56 81.46 -2.49
C LEU A 3 2.93 80.77 -2.52
N LEU A 4 2.99 79.50 -2.18
CA LEU A 4 4.16 78.69 -2.43
C LEU A 4 4.01 77.94 -3.78
N ALA A 5 4.91 78.26 -4.69
CA ALA A 5 5.03 77.64 -6.00
C ALA A 5 5.65 76.24 -5.84
N LYS A 6 4.98 75.22 -6.34
CA LYS A 6 5.52 73.88 -6.45
C LYS A 6 6.48 73.79 -7.65
N ARG A 7 7.76 73.50 -7.38
CA ARG A 7 8.74 73.19 -8.43
C ARG A 7 8.65 71.70 -8.71
N THR A 8 8.26 71.32 -9.92
CA THR A 8 8.36 69.95 -10.44
C THR A 8 9.74 69.80 -11.09
N LEU A 9 10.53 68.83 -10.54
CA LEU A 9 11.74 68.36 -11.21
C LEU A 9 11.35 67.26 -12.20
N PRO A 10 11.86 67.24 -13.43
CA PRO A 10 11.71 66.15 -14.35
C PRO A 10 12.69 65.00 -13.96
N LEU A 11 12.15 63.86 -13.68
CA LEU A 11 12.91 62.66 -13.49
C LEU A 11 13.33 62.09 -14.86
N ALA A 12 14.61 62.28 -15.22
CA ALA A 12 15.17 61.68 -16.43
C ALA A 12 15.39 60.18 -16.20
N MET A 13 14.55 59.36 -16.81
CA MET A 13 14.72 57.93 -16.82
C MET A 13 15.78 57.56 -17.85
N ALA A 14 17.00 57.23 -17.41
CA ALA A 14 18.03 56.65 -18.26
C ALA A 14 17.69 55.16 -18.49
N VAL A 15 17.17 54.85 -19.69
CA VAL A 15 17.02 53.47 -20.15
C VAL A 15 18.41 52.98 -20.54
N GLY A 16 19.06 52.24 -19.60
CA GLY A 16 20.27 51.49 -19.90
C GLY A 16 19.90 50.27 -20.74
N LEU A 17 20.21 50.29 -22.02
CA LEU A 17 20.26 49.10 -22.86
C LEU A 17 21.37 48.20 -22.38
N GLY A 18 21.09 47.37 -21.39
CA GLY A 18 21.93 46.25 -21.04
C GLY A 18 21.85 45.23 -22.18
N LEU A 19 22.91 45.12 -22.95
CA LEU A 19 23.18 43.97 -23.81
C LEU A 19 23.35 42.73 -22.89
N GLY A 20 22.24 42.16 -22.47
CA GLY A 20 22.22 40.88 -21.82
C GLY A 20 22.72 39.85 -22.84
N ALA A 21 23.92 39.34 -22.67
CA ALA A 21 24.34 38.12 -23.32
C ALA A 21 23.36 37.02 -22.92
N THR A 22 22.40 36.71 -23.80
CA THR A 22 21.59 35.51 -23.67
C THR A 22 22.56 34.33 -23.75
N ALA A 23 22.95 33.78 -22.61
CA ALA A 23 23.58 32.48 -22.58
C ALA A 23 22.58 31.54 -23.26
N SER A 24 22.81 31.26 -24.54
CA SER A 24 22.08 30.19 -25.22
C SER A 24 22.48 28.88 -24.53
N TRP A 25 21.62 28.43 -23.65
CA TRP A 25 21.71 27.06 -23.16
C TRP A 25 21.47 26.16 -24.37
N SER A 26 22.51 25.80 -25.11
CA SER A 26 22.41 24.76 -26.08
C SER A 26 22.01 23.50 -25.33
N ALA A 27 20.86 22.93 -25.66
CA ALA A 27 20.45 21.68 -25.09
C ALA A 27 21.56 20.64 -25.34
N GLU A 28 22.06 20.03 -24.26
CA GLU A 28 23.06 18.97 -24.36
C GLU A 28 22.56 17.87 -25.30
N SER A 29 23.37 17.44 -26.27
CA SER A 29 22.98 16.39 -27.21
C SER A 29 22.99 15.02 -26.50
N LEU A 30 22.24 14.06 -27.08
CA LEU A 30 22.24 12.69 -26.59
C LEU A 30 23.66 12.10 -26.61
N GLN A 31 24.45 12.40 -27.65
CA GLN A 31 25.83 11.95 -27.79
C GLN A 31 26.73 12.52 -26.68
N ASP A 32 26.55 13.77 -26.31
CA ASP A 32 27.32 14.40 -25.22
C ASP A 32 26.99 13.73 -23.87
N VAL A 33 25.71 13.46 -23.62
CA VAL A 33 25.28 12.72 -22.41
C VAL A 33 25.89 11.33 -22.40
N MET A 34 25.79 10.58 -23.50
CA MET A 34 26.34 9.24 -23.63
C MET A 34 27.85 9.25 -23.33
N LYS A 35 28.59 10.15 -23.97
CA LYS A 35 30.04 10.28 -23.80
C LYS A 35 30.39 10.64 -22.35
N ARG A 36 29.76 11.66 -21.78
CA ARG A 36 30.03 12.11 -20.41
C ARG A 36 29.72 11.02 -19.36
N ARG A 37 28.69 10.23 -19.59
CA ARG A 37 28.26 9.15 -18.68
C ARG A 37 28.79 7.78 -19.04
N ASN A 38 29.60 7.68 -20.09
CA ASN A 38 30.13 6.41 -20.63
C ASN A 38 29.04 5.38 -20.89
N LEU A 39 27.95 5.80 -21.56
CA LEU A 39 26.81 4.95 -21.88
C LEU A 39 26.95 4.32 -23.25
N SER A 40 26.58 3.04 -23.33
CA SER A 40 26.41 2.32 -24.58
C SER A 40 24.96 2.50 -25.15
N GLN A 41 24.76 2.05 -26.39
CA GLN A 41 23.39 1.99 -26.93
C GLN A 41 22.48 1.02 -26.16
N GLN A 42 23.03 -0.04 -25.59
CA GLN A 42 22.26 -0.98 -24.76
C GLN A 42 21.78 -0.31 -23.47
N ASP A 43 22.60 0.58 -22.87
CA ASP A 43 22.17 1.36 -21.71
C ASP A 43 21.03 2.31 -22.05
N LEU A 44 21.06 2.94 -23.23
CA LEU A 44 19.97 3.78 -23.70
C LEU A 44 18.68 2.98 -23.93
N LEU A 45 18.81 1.79 -24.52
CA LEU A 45 17.65 0.92 -24.71
C LEU A 45 17.04 0.50 -23.36
N ALA A 46 17.88 0.14 -22.41
CA ALA A 46 17.42 -0.19 -21.05
C ALA A 46 16.72 1.01 -20.39
N ALA A 47 17.29 2.21 -20.49
CA ALA A 47 16.66 3.43 -19.98
C ALA A 47 15.31 3.72 -20.67
N ALA A 48 15.24 3.56 -22.01
CA ALA A 48 14.01 3.78 -22.76
C ALA A 48 12.88 2.82 -22.36
N LYS A 49 13.22 1.58 -22.00
CA LYS A 49 12.24 0.59 -21.53
C LYS A 49 11.61 0.92 -20.17
N THR A 50 12.30 1.70 -19.37
CA THR A 50 11.84 2.08 -18.02
C THR A 50 11.41 3.56 -17.93
N TYR A 51 11.63 4.32 -19.01
CA TYR A 51 11.31 5.74 -19.01
C TYR A 51 9.81 6.00 -19.21
N VAL A 52 9.24 6.72 -18.27
CA VAL A 52 7.88 7.26 -18.39
C VAL A 52 7.99 8.79 -18.48
N PRO A 53 7.55 9.43 -19.57
CA PRO A 53 7.63 10.88 -19.76
C PRO A 53 6.87 11.63 -18.67
N THR A 54 7.33 12.84 -18.35
CA THR A 54 6.62 13.75 -17.45
C THR A 54 5.18 13.97 -17.90
N GLY A 55 4.23 13.86 -16.96
CA GLY A 55 2.80 13.97 -17.24
C GLY A 55 2.15 12.68 -17.79
N LYS A 56 2.92 11.62 -17.98
CA LYS A 56 2.39 10.28 -18.29
C LYS A 56 2.38 9.40 -17.05
N ARG A 57 1.45 8.45 -17.05
CA ARG A 57 1.34 7.42 -16.00
C ARG A 57 2.10 6.18 -16.42
N ASP A 58 2.52 5.41 -15.42
CA ASP A 58 2.98 4.04 -15.62
C ASP A 58 1.84 3.17 -16.21
N GLU A 59 2.21 2.15 -16.92
CA GLU A 59 1.27 1.22 -17.57
C GLU A 59 0.56 0.35 -16.54
N PHE A 60 1.32 -0.09 -15.53
CA PHE A 60 0.80 -0.90 -14.42
C PHE A 60 1.14 -0.28 -13.08
N VAL A 61 0.30 -0.56 -12.09
CA VAL A 61 0.52 -0.25 -10.68
C VAL A 61 0.65 -1.56 -9.91
N VAL A 62 1.71 -1.68 -9.13
CA VAL A 62 1.99 -2.87 -8.33
C VAL A 62 1.86 -2.52 -6.85
N PHE A 63 1.24 -3.42 -6.10
CA PHE A 63 1.13 -3.38 -4.66
C PHE A 63 2.01 -4.48 -4.07
N SER A 64 2.99 -4.10 -3.27
CA SER A 64 3.90 -5.01 -2.62
C SER A 64 3.82 -4.85 -1.11
N SER A 65 3.94 -5.96 -0.39
CA SER A 65 4.03 -5.86 1.07
C SER A 65 5.29 -5.09 1.48
N GLY A 66 5.17 -4.29 2.53
CA GLY A 66 6.28 -3.62 3.19
C GLY A 66 6.87 -4.46 4.33
N GLY A 67 6.32 -5.66 4.57
CA GLY A 67 6.74 -6.54 5.64
C GLY A 67 6.57 -5.89 7.00
N GLN A 68 7.60 -5.93 7.81
CA GLN A 68 7.61 -5.44 9.19
C GLN A 68 7.41 -3.92 9.34
N SER A 69 7.34 -3.16 8.23
CA SER A 69 6.93 -1.75 8.31
C SER A 69 5.43 -1.57 8.56
N GLY A 70 4.63 -2.62 8.39
CA GLY A 70 3.18 -2.58 8.51
C GLY A 70 2.49 -1.78 7.40
N GLN A 71 3.19 -1.54 6.29
CA GLN A 71 2.75 -0.71 5.15
C GLN A 71 2.66 -1.55 3.88
N ILE A 72 2.05 -0.97 2.85
CA ILE A 72 2.11 -1.46 1.47
C ILE A 72 2.90 -0.46 0.64
N ILE A 73 3.79 -0.96 -0.21
CA ILE A 73 4.55 -0.14 -1.14
C ILE A 73 3.84 -0.19 -2.50
N VAL A 74 3.50 0.97 -3.01
CA VAL A 74 2.86 1.13 -4.33
C VAL A 74 3.89 1.69 -5.31
N TYR A 75 4.12 1.01 -6.41
CA TYR A 75 5.05 1.47 -7.44
C TYR A 75 4.54 1.21 -8.85
N GLY A 76 5.05 1.99 -9.78
CA GLY A 76 4.66 1.93 -11.19
C GLY A 76 5.60 1.09 -12.04
N ILE A 77 5.06 0.42 -13.02
CA ILE A 77 5.81 -0.28 -14.06
C ILE A 77 5.43 0.35 -15.42
N PRO A 78 6.41 0.70 -16.26
CA PRO A 78 7.80 0.25 -16.26
C PRO A 78 8.80 1.13 -15.48
N SER A 79 8.38 2.28 -14.92
CA SER A 79 9.33 3.24 -14.34
C SER A 79 10.01 2.76 -13.05
N MET A 80 9.45 1.79 -12.35
CA MET A 80 9.88 1.32 -11.03
C MET A 80 9.89 2.44 -9.97
N ARG A 81 9.15 3.52 -10.19
CA ARG A 81 9.02 4.62 -9.22
C ARG A 81 8.05 4.25 -8.11
N ILE A 82 8.45 4.50 -6.89
CA ILE A 82 7.54 4.43 -5.74
C ILE A 82 6.53 5.58 -5.89
N LEU A 83 5.26 5.23 -5.91
CA LEU A 83 4.13 6.16 -6.04
C LEU A 83 3.58 6.56 -4.68
N LYS A 84 3.50 5.58 -3.75
CA LYS A 84 2.94 5.79 -2.41
C LYS A 84 3.37 4.67 -1.46
N TYR A 85 3.48 5.01 -0.19
CA TYR A 85 3.40 4.04 0.91
C TYR A 85 1.98 4.12 1.49
N LEU A 86 1.31 2.98 1.61
CA LEU A 86 0.00 2.90 2.26
C LEU A 86 0.18 2.44 3.70
N ALA A 87 -0.27 3.23 4.62
CA ALA A 87 -0.28 2.87 6.03
C ALA A 87 -1.41 1.88 6.32
N VAL A 88 -1.12 0.77 7.00
CA VAL A 88 -2.10 -0.30 7.25
C VAL A 88 -2.16 -0.64 8.74
N PHE A 89 -1.17 -1.37 9.26
CA PHE A 89 -1.18 -1.87 10.64
C PHE A 89 -0.37 -1.02 11.63
N THR A 90 0.35 -0.03 11.11
CA THR A 90 1.24 0.83 11.90
C THR A 90 0.86 2.30 11.69
N PRO A 91 0.83 3.14 12.73
CA PRO A 91 0.64 4.58 12.55
C PRO A 91 1.72 5.16 11.64
N GLU A 92 1.32 6.10 10.78
CA GLU A 92 2.22 6.73 9.82
C GLU A 92 2.12 8.27 9.90
N PRO A 93 3.06 8.93 10.59
CA PRO A 93 3.00 10.36 10.82
C PRO A 93 2.94 11.21 9.55
N TRP A 94 3.69 10.83 8.51
CA TRP A 94 3.76 11.56 7.24
C TRP A 94 2.45 11.58 6.47
N GLN A 95 1.58 10.58 6.72
CA GLN A 95 0.26 10.46 6.12
C GLN A 95 -0.86 10.88 7.06
N GLY A 96 -0.54 11.18 8.31
CA GLY A 96 -1.52 11.45 9.36
C GLY A 96 -2.26 10.22 9.86
N TYR A 97 -1.99 9.04 9.30
CA TYR A 97 -2.68 7.80 9.66
C TYR A 97 -2.37 7.37 11.09
N GLY A 98 -3.44 7.16 11.88
CA GLY A 98 -3.33 6.84 13.30
C GLY A 98 -3.21 8.07 14.21
N PHE A 99 -3.22 9.29 13.67
CA PHE A 99 -3.11 10.53 14.43
C PHE A 99 -4.41 11.37 14.45
N ASP A 100 -5.24 11.25 13.42
CA ASP A 100 -6.60 11.80 13.42
C ASP A 100 -7.61 10.79 14.00
N GLU A 101 -8.81 11.25 14.34
CA GLU A 101 -9.84 10.42 14.96
C GLU A 101 -10.31 9.27 14.08
N ASN A 102 -10.44 9.49 12.78
CA ASN A 102 -10.98 8.48 11.85
C ASN A 102 -9.98 7.34 11.66
N SER A 103 -8.72 7.65 11.37
CA SER A 103 -7.69 6.64 11.16
C SER A 103 -7.29 5.92 12.45
N LYS A 104 -7.34 6.61 13.63
CA LYS A 104 -7.25 5.94 14.93
C LYS A 104 -8.38 4.94 15.15
N ALA A 105 -9.61 5.30 14.76
CA ALA A 105 -10.75 4.39 14.89
C ALA A 105 -10.54 3.12 14.04
N VAL A 106 -9.94 3.23 12.84
CA VAL A 106 -9.60 2.08 12.01
C VAL A 106 -8.50 1.22 12.66
N LEU A 107 -7.41 1.82 13.11
CA LEU A 107 -6.33 1.10 13.81
C LEU A 107 -6.83 0.38 15.07
N ASN A 108 -7.74 0.99 15.81
CA ASN A 108 -8.31 0.42 17.01
C ASN A 108 -9.22 -0.79 16.76
N GLN A 109 -9.71 -1.00 15.54
CA GLN A 109 -10.40 -2.24 15.16
C GLN A 109 -9.47 -3.45 15.25
N GLY A 110 -8.16 -3.24 15.07
CA GLY A 110 -7.14 -4.26 15.16
C GLY A 110 -6.66 -4.59 16.58
N MET A 111 -7.40 -4.22 17.64
CA MET A 111 -7.05 -4.56 19.02
C MET A 111 -7.14 -6.06 19.27
N ILE A 112 -6.15 -6.61 19.98
CA ILE A 112 -6.10 -8.01 20.40
C ILE A 112 -6.14 -8.08 21.92
N ASP A 113 -7.04 -8.90 22.46
CA ASP A 113 -7.28 -9.02 23.91
C ASP A 113 -7.49 -7.65 24.59
N GLY A 114 -8.19 -6.72 23.93
CA GLY A 114 -8.48 -5.38 24.42
C GLY A 114 -7.29 -4.40 24.44
N LYS A 115 -6.17 -4.78 23.81
CA LYS A 115 -4.96 -3.94 23.72
C LYS A 115 -4.73 -3.47 22.29
N PRO A 116 -4.39 -2.19 22.07
CA PRO A 116 -3.99 -1.72 20.77
C PRO A 116 -2.69 -2.37 20.34
N ILE A 117 -2.67 -2.89 19.12
CA ILE A 117 -1.47 -3.40 18.49
C ILE A 117 -0.99 -2.36 17.49
N THR A 118 0.11 -1.70 17.81
CA THR A 118 0.65 -0.56 17.04
C THR A 118 1.68 -0.95 16.01
N TRP A 119 1.85 -2.25 15.75
CA TRP A 119 2.77 -2.79 14.77
C TRP A 119 2.18 -4.02 14.10
N GLY A 120 2.49 -4.22 12.83
CA GLY A 120 2.13 -5.39 12.05
C GLY A 120 3.18 -5.72 11.01
N ASP A 121 3.08 -6.92 10.47
CA ASP A 121 3.95 -7.45 9.41
C ASP A 121 3.08 -7.79 8.20
N THR A 122 2.99 -6.85 7.25
CA THR A 122 2.16 -7.00 6.05
C THR A 122 2.68 -8.09 5.13
N HIS A 123 1.78 -8.99 4.71
CA HIS A 123 2.11 -10.06 3.76
C HIS A 123 0.96 -10.27 2.75
N HIS A 124 1.30 -10.80 1.57
CA HIS A 124 0.38 -11.29 0.56
C HIS A 124 -0.79 -10.36 0.22
N PRO A 125 -0.52 -9.19 -0.42
CA PRO A 125 -1.60 -8.33 -0.90
C PRO A 125 -2.38 -9.00 -2.03
N ALA A 126 -3.71 -8.94 -1.97
CA ALA A 126 -4.62 -9.40 -3.02
C ALA A 126 -5.54 -8.29 -3.47
N ILE A 127 -5.70 -8.10 -4.77
CA ILE A 127 -6.62 -7.12 -5.35
C ILE A 127 -7.98 -7.78 -5.58
N SER A 128 -9.05 -7.03 -5.37
CA SER A 128 -10.40 -7.49 -5.68
C SER A 128 -10.57 -7.83 -7.16
N GLU A 129 -11.45 -8.79 -7.42
CA GLU A 129 -11.74 -9.29 -8.76
C GLU A 129 -13.21 -9.17 -9.12
N THR A 130 -13.48 -9.02 -10.40
CA THR A 130 -14.79 -9.16 -11.03
C THR A 130 -14.66 -10.15 -12.17
N GLN A 131 -15.39 -11.26 -12.10
CA GLN A 131 -15.30 -12.36 -13.07
C GLN A 131 -13.87 -12.89 -13.27
N GLY A 132 -13.13 -13.06 -12.17
CA GLY A 132 -11.76 -13.56 -12.18
C GLY A 132 -10.71 -12.57 -12.76
N LYS A 133 -11.03 -11.28 -12.84
CA LYS A 133 -10.12 -10.24 -13.31
C LYS A 133 -9.96 -9.14 -12.29
N TYR A 134 -8.74 -8.70 -12.06
CA TYR A 134 -8.46 -7.56 -11.18
C TYR A 134 -9.26 -6.34 -11.61
N ASP A 135 -10.00 -5.77 -10.69
CA ASP A 135 -10.87 -4.62 -10.96
C ASP A 135 -10.38 -3.31 -10.31
N GLY A 136 -9.32 -3.39 -9.50
CA GLY A 136 -8.68 -2.22 -8.91
C GLY A 136 -9.54 -1.46 -7.89
N GLN A 137 -10.56 -2.08 -7.30
CA GLN A 137 -11.45 -1.39 -6.36
C GLN A 137 -10.97 -1.52 -4.91
N PHE A 138 -10.55 -2.72 -4.51
CA PHE A 138 -10.12 -3.01 -3.15
C PHE A 138 -8.82 -3.79 -3.13
N LEU A 139 -8.10 -3.64 -2.04
CA LEU A 139 -6.92 -4.41 -1.72
C LEU A 139 -7.08 -5.01 -0.34
N PHE A 140 -6.70 -6.27 -0.20
CA PHE A 140 -6.69 -7.01 1.06
C PHE A 140 -5.25 -7.36 1.40
N ILE A 141 -4.90 -7.32 2.68
CA ILE A 141 -3.57 -7.70 3.13
C ILE A 141 -3.63 -8.24 4.54
N ASN A 142 -2.93 -9.34 4.77
CA ASN A 142 -2.85 -9.93 6.10
C ASN A 142 -1.68 -9.38 6.93
N ASP A 143 -1.76 -9.62 8.22
CA ASP A 143 -0.71 -9.35 9.20
C ASP A 143 -0.13 -10.67 9.70
N LYS A 144 1.07 -11.01 9.24
CA LYS A 144 1.74 -12.24 9.66
C LYS A 144 2.09 -12.26 11.14
N ALA A 145 2.36 -11.11 11.73
CA ALA A 145 2.73 -11.03 13.15
C ALA A 145 1.53 -11.17 14.10
N ASN A 146 0.34 -10.82 13.62
CA ASN A 146 -0.90 -10.85 14.39
C ASN A 146 -2.05 -11.37 13.51
N PRO A 147 -3.07 -12.01 14.08
CA PRO A 147 -4.16 -12.58 13.30
C PRO A 147 -5.13 -11.49 12.79
N ARG A 148 -4.68 -10.66 11.86
CA ARG A 148 -5.45 -9.53 11.33
C ARG A 148 -5.42 -9.50 9.81
N ILE A 149 -6.52 -9.05 9.23
CA ILE A 149 -6.64 -8.68 7.82
C ILE A 149 -7.11 -7.24 7.70
N ALA A 150 -6.60 -6.51 6.72
CA ALA A 150 -7.04 -5.16 6.41
C ALA A 150 -7.72 -5.09 5.05
N VAL A 151 -8.68 -4.16 4.93
CA VAL A 151 -9.32 -3.75 3.69
C VAL A 151 -8.90 -2.33 3.36
N ILE A 152 -8.35 -2.16 2.18
CA ILE A 152 -7.93 -0.88 1.62
C ILE A 152 -8.84 -0.54 0.43
N ASP A 153 -9.37 0.66 0.38
CA ASP A 153 -10.10 1.17 -0.76
C ASP A 153 -9.12 1.81 -1.75
N LEU A 154 -9.03 1.27 -2.96
CA LEU A 154 -8.10 1.78 -3.97
C LEU A 154 -8.61 3.03 -4.70
N ARG A 155 -9.83 3.49 -4.42
CA ARG A 155 -10.32 4.77 -4.96
C ARG A 155 -9.68 5.97 -4.28
N ASP A 156 -9.33 5.84 -3.00
CA ASP A 156 -8.66 6.88 -2.21
C ASP A 156 -7.33 6.43 -1.59
N PHE A 157 -6.99 5.15 -1.72
CA PHE A 157 -5.78 4.54 -1.16
C PHE A 157 -5.73 4.64 0.37
N GLU A 158 -6.85 4.41 1.03
CA GLU A 158 -6.94 4.42 2.48
C GLU A 158 -7.36 3.07 3.06
N THR A 159 -6.79 2.72 4.19
CA THR A 159 -7.22 1.58 5.00
C THR A 159 -8.57 1.89 5.64
N LYS A 160 -9.58 1.09 5.35
CA LYS A 160 -10.96 1.31 5.80
C LYS A 160 -11.40 0.38 6.92
N GLN A 161 -10.75 -0.77 7.05
CA GLN A 161 -11.11 -1.75 8.08
C GLN A 161 -9.91 -2.62 8.42
N ILE A 162 -9.81 -2.98 9.70
CA ILE A 162 -8.95 -4.04 10.19
C ILE A 162 -9.83 -5.04 10.96
N VAL A 163 -9.75 -6.32 10.58
CA VAL A 163 -10.48 -7.40 11.24
C VAL A 163 -9.50 -8.32 11.94
N VAL A 164 -9.81 -8.71 13.18
CA VAL A 164 -9.03 -9.68 13.95
C VAL A 164 -9.67 -11.06 13.81
N ASN A 165 -8.87 -12.07 13.49
CA ASN A 165 -9.31 -13.46 13.54
C ASN A 165 -9.32 -13.94 14.99
N PRO A 166 -10.47 -14.36 15.53
CA PRO A 166 -10.55 -14.82 16.93
C PRO A 166 -9.99 -16.22 17.15
N VAL A 167 -9.79 -16.99 16.08
CA VAL A 167 -9.42 -18.40 16.13
C VAL A 167 -7.92 -18.61 16.06
N PHE A 168 -7.26 -17.94 15.13
CA PHE A 168 -5.84 -18.16 14.85
C PHE A 168 -4.92 -17.17 15.57
N LYS A 169 -3.63 -17.45 15.53
CA LYS A 169 -2.58 -16.60 16.15
C LYS A 169 -1.81 -15.80 15.12
N SER A 170 -1.85 -16.24 13.88
CA SER A 170 -1.16 -15.60 12.75
C SER A 170 -1.86 -16.01 11.46
N GLU A 171 -2.08 -15.06 10.58
CA GLU A 171 -2.59 -15.29 9.23
C GLU A 171 -1.46 -15.04 8.24
N HIS A 172 -1.11 -16.04 7.44
CA HIS A 172 -0.02 -15.87 6.48
C HIS A 172 -0.28 -16.60 5.14
N GLY A 173 -1.22 -17.51 5.08
CA GLY A 173 -1.67 -18.17 3.85
C GLY A 173 -2.73 -17.33 3.14
N GLY A 174 -2.33 -16.56 2.17
CA GLY A 174 -3.20 -15.60 1.48
C GLY A 174 -2.88 -14.16 1.92
N ALA A 175 -3.59 -13.10 1.56
CA ALA A 175 -5.01 -13.18 1.15
C ALA A 175 -5.19 -13.65 -0.30
N PHE A 176 -6.23 -14.45 -0.54
CA PHE A 176 -6.76 -14.77 -1.86
C PHE A 176 -8.20 -14.26 -1.98
N VAL A 177 -8.71 -14.09 -3.18
CA VAL A 177 -10.09 -13.67 -3.40
C VAL A 177 -10.82 -14.64 -4.33
N THR A 178 -12.10 -14.84 -4.10
CA THR A 178 -12.95 -15.57 -5.06
C THR A 178 -13.21 -14.69 -6.31
N PRO A 179 -13.54 -15.28 -7.48
CA PRO A 179 -13.61 -14.58 -8.77
C PRO A 179 -14.49 -13.33 -8.85
N ASN A 180 -15.40 -13.14 -7.89
CA ASN A 180 -16.21 -11.91 -7.74
C ASN A 180 -15.97 -11.25 -6.37
N THR A 181 -14.91 -11.65 -5.67
CA THR A 181 -14.57 -11.15 -4.33
C THR A 181 -15.75 -11.27 -3.35
N GLU A 182 -16.50 -12.36 -3.43
CA GLU A 182 -17.52 -12.66 -2.45
C GLU A 182 -16.90 -13.05 -1.10
N TYR A 183 -15.72 -13.67 -1.18
CA TYR A 183 -14.90 -14.05 -0.03
C TYR A 183 -13.46 -13.64 -0.25
N VAL A 184 -12.84 -13.22 0.85
CA VAL A 184 -11.39 -13.13 1.01
C VAL A 184 -10.96 -14.31 1.86
N ILE A 185 -9.89 -15.00 1.47
CA ILE A 185 -9.53 -16.29 2.04
C ILE A 185 -8.12 -16.20 2.61
N GLU A 186 -7.96 -16.67 3.83
CA GLU A 186 -6.68 -16.73 4.53
C GLU A 186 -6.48 -18.05 5.23
N ALA A 187 -5.25 -18.53 5.30
CA ALA A 187 -4.88 -19.72 6.05
C ALA A 187 -4.00 -19.38 7.26
N ALA A 188 -4.22 -20.10 8.34
CA ALA A 188 -3.38 -20.02 9.53
C ALA A 188 -1.95 -20.49 9.23
N GLN A 189 -0.96 -19.73 9.66
CA GLN A 189 0.45 -20.10 9.52
C GLN A 189 0.84 -21.24 10.46
N TYR A 190 0.35 -21.20 11.69
CA TYR A 190 0.72 -22.12 12.74
C TYR A 190 -0.46 -22.95 13.23
N PRO A 191 -0.21 -24.19 13.71
CA PRO A 191 -1.23 -24.95 14.38
C PRO A 191 -1.69 -24.26 15.66
N THR A 192 -2.98 -24.26 15.88
CA THR A 192 -3.64 -23.67 17.03
C THR A 192 -4.25 -24.78 17.89
N PRO A 193 -4.15 -24.73 19.23
CA PRO A 193 -4.81 -25.70 20.08
C PRO A 193 -6.33 -25.64 19.90
N LEU A 194 -6.99 -26.79 19.87
CA LEU A 194 -8.46 -26.88 19.70
C LEU A 194 -9.22 -26.15 20.81
N GLU A 195 -8.71 -26.21 22.05
CA GLU A 195 -9.22 -25.38 23.14
C GLU A 195 -8.41 -24.08 23.23
N ASN A 196 -9.07 -22.96 23.11
CA ASN A 196 -8.40 -21.65 23.12
C ASN A 196 -7.55 -21.43 24.39
N LYS A 197 -6.32 -21.00 24.19
CA LYS A 197 -5.33 -20.70 25.24
C LYS A 197 -4.88 -21.92 26.08
N LYS A 198 -5.19 -23.14 25.65
CA LYS A 198 -4.74 -24.35 26.31
C LYS A 198 -3.53 -24.95 25.60
N PHE A 199 -2.53 -25.33 26.36
CA PHE A 199 -1.38 -26.07 25.85
C PHE A 199 -1.53 -27.54 26.20
N TYR A 200 -1.10 -28.39 25.27
CA TYR A 200 -1.15 -29.84 25.39
C TYR A 200 0.27 -30.45 25.33
N PRO A 201 0.50 -31.65 25.82
CA PRO A 201 1.75 -32.35 25.59
C PRO A 201 2.11 -32.41 24.10
N LEU A 202 3.40 -32.40 23.78
CA LEU A 202 3.86 -32.43 22.40
C LEU A 202 3.41 -33.69 21.64
N GLU A 203 3.29 -34.82 22.36
CA GLU A 203 2.82 -36.09 21.82
C GLU A 203 1.37 -36.03 21.29
N ASP A 204 0.56 -35.12 21.83
CA ASP A 204 -0.84 -34.90 21.42
C ASP A 204 -0.98 -33.92 20.23
N MET A 205 0.10 -33.51 19.61
CA MET A 205 0.08 -32.44 18.59
C MET A 205 -0.89 -32.75 17.45
N ASN A 206 -0.88 -33.97 16.93
CA ASN A 206 -1.72 -34.35 15.79
C ASN A 206 -3.20 -34.42 16.12
N GLU A 207 -3.56 -34.56 17.39
CA GLU A 207 -4.94 -34.68 17.86
C GLU A 207 -5.49 -33.36 18.39
N LYS A 208 -4.65 -32.54 19.02
CA LYS A 208 -5.06 -31.37 19.81
C LYS A 208 -4.74 -30.03 19.16
N TYR A 209 -4.00 -30.00 18.05
CA TYR A 209 -3.67 -28.79 17.31
C TYR A 209 -4.12 -28.91 15.86
N ARG A 210 -4.68 -27.84 15.33
CA ARG A 210 -5.16 -27.74 13.95
C ARG A 210 -4.76 -26.42 13.34
N GLY A 211 -4.59 -26.42 12.03
CA GLY A 211 -4.66 -25.23 11.21
C GLY A 211 -6.08 -25.01 10.69
N GLY A 212 -6.25 -24.00 9.88
CA GLY A 212 -7.54 -23.76 9.26
C GLY A 212 -7.47 -22.66 8.21
N ILE A 213 -8.54 -22.57 7.46
CA ILE A 213 -8.75 -21.55 6.43
C ILE A 213 -9.97 -20.74 6.81
N THR A 214 -9.84 -19.43 6.82
CA THR A 214 -10.94 -18.50 7.07
C THR A 214 -11.43 -17.91 5.76
N TYR A 215 -12.73 -18.00 5.55
CA TYR A 215 -13.45 -17.38 4.46
C TYR A 215 -14.13 -16.13 5.00
N TRP A 216 -13.55 -14.98 4.73
CA TRP A 216 -14.09 -13.69 5.11
C TRP A 216 -15.12 -13.23 4.10
N LYS A 217 -16.39 -13.21 4.46
CA LYS A 217 -17.43 -12.65 3.60
C LYS A 217 -17.19 -11.18 3.37
N PHE A 218 -17.14 -10.77 2.10
CA PHE A 218 -16.93 -9.39 1.72
C PHE A 218 -18.17 -8.77 1.12
N ASP A 219 -18.61 -7.65 1.67
CA ASP A 219 -19.67 -6.82 1.11
C ASP A 219 -19.04 -5.74 0.23
N ARG A 220 -19.12 -5.92 -1.08
CA ARG A 220 -18.55 -5.00 -2.05
C ARG A 220 -19.21 -3.62 -2.05
N LYS A 221 -20.49 -3.55 -1.73
CA LYS A 221 -21.24 -2.28 -1.71
C LYS A 221 -20.75 -1.41 -0.55
N GLU A 222 -20.61 -2.01 0.61
CA GLU A 222 -20.13 -1.34 1.81
C GLU A 222 -18.59 -1.26 1.87
N GLY A 223 -17.88 -2.03 1.03
CA GLY A 223 -16.42 -2.12 1.00
C GLY A 223 -15.85 -2.69 2.30
N ARG A 224 -16.52 -3.70 2.88
CA ARG A 224 -16.17 -4.23 4.20
C ARG A 224 -16.28 -5.75 4.29
N ILE A 225 -15.41 -6.34 5.07
CA ILE A 225 -15.56 -7.71 5.57
C ILE A 225 -16.69 -7.72 6.59
N VAL A 226 -17.52 -8.78 6.52
CA VAL A 226 -18.68 -9.02 7.39
C VAL A 226 -18.40 -10.23 8.29
N PRO A 227 -17.79 -10.07 9.48
CA PRO A 227 -17.35 -11.20 10.30
C PRO A 227 -18.46 -12.18 10.68
N LYS A 228 -19.69 -11.68 10.90
CA LYS A 228 -20.85 -12.53 11.26
C LYS A 228 -21.26 -13.53 10.16
N ASP A 229 -20.92 -13.22 8.91
CA ASP A 229 -21.24 -14.05 7.73
C ASP A 229 -20.00 -14.79 7.20
N SER A 230 -18.89 -14.70 7.94
CA SER A 230 -17.63 -15.35 7.66
C SER A 230 -17.55 -16.70 8.41
N PHE A 231 -16.73 -17.62 7.94
CA PHE A 231 -16.57 -18.91 8.56
C PHE A 231 -15.14 -19.44 8.41
N THR A 232 -14.79 -20.43 9.24
CA THR A 232 -13.50 -21.10 9.22
C THR A 232 -13.70 -22.59 9.03
N ILE A 233 -12.86 -23.21 8.24
CA ILE A 233 -12.77 -24.66 8.08
C ILE A 233 -11.45 -25.17 8.65
N GLU A 234 -11.44 -26.40 9.13
CA GLU A 234 -10.22 -27.09 9.55
C GLU A 234 -9.39 -27.45 8.33
N ALA A 235 -8.08 -27.19 8.40
CA ALA A 235 -7.12 -27.53 7.37
C ALA A 235 -5.73 -27.71 8.01
N PRO A 236 -4.77 -28.36 7.33
CA PRO A 236 -3.38 -28.33 7.77
C PRO A 236 -2.88 -26.89 7.88
N PRO A 237 -1.97 -26.59 8.82
CA PRO A 237 -1.34 -25.28 8.89
C PRO A 237 -0.65 -24.92 7.58
N TYR A 238 -0.64 -23.64 7.23
CA TYR A 238 0.04 -23.13 6.05
C TYR A 238 -0.51 -23.62 4.70
N TRP A 239 -1.75 -24.05 4.67
CA TRP A 239 -2.39 -24.40 3.40
C TRP A 239 -2.69 -23.13 2.62
N GLN A 240 -2.10 -22.97 1.41
CA GLN A 240 -2.12 -21.70 0.67
C GLN A 240 -2.46 -21.84 -0.80
N ASP A 241 -2.94 -22.97 -1.25
CA ASP A 241 -3.21 -23.14 -2.68
C ASP A 241 -4.71 -23.04 -2.96
N LEU A 242 -5.05 -22.16 -3.90
CA LEU A 242 -6.37 -22.09 -4.53
C LEU A 242 -6.14 -22.33 -6.01
N SER A 243 -6.62 -23.46 -6.50
CA SER A 243 -6.74 -23.66 -7.95
C SER A 243 -8.04 -23.02 -8.46
N ASP A 244 -7.95 -22.36 -9.61
CA ASP A 244 -9.09 -21.87 -10.37
C ASP A 244 -10.01 -23.03 -10.82
#